data_10a800a77dd8954906796cdd8ca606f5
#
_entry.id   10a800a77dd8954906796cdd8ca606f5
#
_cell.length_a   1.000
_cell.length_b   1.000
_cell.length_c   1.000
_cell.angle_alpha   90.00
_cell.angle_beta   90.00
_cell.angle_gamma   90.00
#
_symmetry.space_group_name_H-M   'P 1'
#
loop_
_entity.id
_entity.type
_entity.pdbx_description
1 polymer ?
#
loop_
_entity_poly.entity_id
_entity_poly.type
_entity_poly.pdbx_seq_one_letter_code
_entity_poly.pdbx_strand_id
1 'polypeptide(L)'
;MERRFGLASGKEETLEAIGKSYSITRERVRQIENDAMRRLKRPNTLGEARQIFSSLAKHLDDHGGVSEEQKLFNSLADGRLHNHVNFLMALADGVTRSGEDDKYHHRWYTKKEAREAAEQIIERTIDKLAESKKPITRERLFGIMKDNARSLMGDSPSEDSLDSYLATSKLIKQN
;
A
#
# COMPACT_ATOMS: atom_id res chain seq x y z
N MET A 1 -10.34 16.89 7.52
CA MET A 1 -9.67 16.06 6.46
C MET A 1 -8.42 16.74 5.92
N GLU A 2 -8.51 18.02 5.54
CA GLU A 2 -7.39 18.79 4.96
C GLU A 2 -6.08 18.68 5.76
N ARG A 3 -6.10 19.02 7.05
CA ARG A 3 -4.93 18.93 7.93
C ARG A 3 -4.46 17.49 8.16
N ARG A 4 -5.42 16.55 8.30
CA ARG A 4 -5.12 15.13 8.56
C ARG A 4 -4.34 14.49 7.42
N PHE A 5 -4.71 14.81 6.17
CA PHE A 5 -4.08 14.31 4.97
C PHE A 5 -3.10 15.31 4.34
N GLY A 6 -2.92 16.49 4.92
CA GLY A 6 -1.99 17.50 4.40
C GLY A 6 -2.34 18.03 3.02
N LEU A 7 -3.62 18.09 2.65
CA LEU A 7 -4.06 18.39 1.28
C LEU A 7 -3.68 19.81 0.82
N ALA A 8 -3.66 20.79 1.71
CA ALA A 8 -3.28 22.17 1.37
C ALA A 8 -1.82 22.48 1.73
N SER A 9 -1.33 21.95 2.85
CA SER A 9 -0.02 22.28 3.38
C SER A 9 1.12 21.35 2.91
N GLY A 10 0.78 20.22 2.30
CA GLY A 10 1.71 19.13 1.99
C GLY A 10 2.18 18.34 3.22
N LYS A 11 1.73 18.69 4.44
CA LYS A 11 2.12 18.03 5.68
C LYS A 11 0.91 17.43 6.40
N GLU A 12 0.96 16.13 6.61
CA GLU A 12 -0.02 15.43 7.45
C GLU A 12 0.16 15.80 8.93
N GLU A 13 -0.96 16.00 9.62
CA GLU A 13 -0.96 16.23 11.06
C GLU A 13 -1.53 15.01 11.79
N THR A 14 -0.93 14.71 12.95
CA THR A 14 -1.45 13.64 13.82
C THR A 14 -2.77 14.03 14.46
N LEU A 15 -3.59 13.05 14.79
CA LEU A 15 -4.86 13.29 15.53
C LEU A 15 -4.62 14.03 16.85
N GLU A 16 -3.49 13.78 17.50
CA GLU A 16 -3.07 14.44 18.73
C GLU A 16 -2.79 15.94 18.50
N ALA A 17 -2.02 16.27 17.44
CA ALA A 17 -1.69 17.65 17.09
C ALA A 17 -2.96 18.47 16.73
N ILE A 18 -3.83 17.85 15.92
CA ILE A 18 -5.13 18.45 15.57
C ILE A 18 -5.97 18.66 16.83
N GLY A 19 -6.06 17.65 17.71
CA GLY A 19 -6.83 17.74 18.95
C GLY A 19 -6.35 18.88 19.85
N LYS A 20 -5.03 19.00 20.04
CA LYS A 20 -4.43 20.10 20.82
C LYS A 20 -4.80 21.48 20.27
N SER A 21 -4.79 21.66 18.95
CA SER A 21 -5.09 22.97 18.33
C SER A 21 -6.55 23.38 18.46
N TYR A 22 -7.47 22.42 18.67
CA TYR A 22 -8.91 22.67 18.86
C TYR A 22 -9.38 22.45 20.30
N SER A 23 -8.46 22.20 21.24
CA SER A 23 -8.79 21.92 22.66
C SER A 23 -9.76 20.73 22.83
N ILE A 24 -9.61 19.70 22.00
CA ILE A 24 -10.39 18.45 22.06
C ILE A 24 -9.46 17.24 22.15
N THR A 25 -10.00 16.09 22.56
CA THR A 25 -9.22 14.87 22.70
C THR A 25 -8.88 14.26 21.33
N ARG A 26 -7.76 13.52 21.27
CA ARG A 26 -7.39 12.69 20.11
C ARG A 26 -8.55 11.80 19.65
N GLU A 27 -9.27 11.18 20.61
CA GLU A 27 -10.41 10.32 20.31
C GLU A 27 -11.57 11.10 19.68
N ARG A 28 -11.81 12.34 20.11
CA ARG A 28 -12.84 13.19 19.49
C ARG A 28 -12.48 13.54 18.04
N VAL A 29 -11.20 13.82 17.76
CA VAL A 29 -10.73 14.03 16.38
C VAL A 29 -10.93 12.78 15.55
N ARG A 30 -10.59 11.57 16.07
CA ARG A 30 -10.80 10.29 15.38
C ARG A 30 -12.28 10.05 15.05
N GLN A 31 -13.19 10.38 15.95
CA GLN A 31 -14.63 10.27 15.69
C GLN A 31 -15.08 11.21 14.56
N ILE A 32 -14.60 12.45 14.56
CA ILE A 32 -14.89 13.44 13.50
C ILE A 32 -14.32 12.96 12.17
N GLU A 33 -13.07 12.44 12.14
CA GLU A 33 -12.45 11.85 10.94
C GLU A 33 -13.29 10.71 10.38
N ASN A 34 -13.68 9.75 11.22
CA ASN A 34 -14.52 8.61 10.82
C ASN A 34 -15.88 9.04 10.27
N ASP A 35 -16.52 10.04 10.90
CA ASP A 35 -17.80 10.57 10.41
C ASP A 35 -17.64 11.29 9.07
N ALA A 36 -16.58 12.08 8.90
CA ALA A 36 -16.28 12.74 7.63
C ALA A 36 -16.02 11.72 6.51
N MET A 37 -15.19 10.69 6.76
CA MET A 37 -14.92 9.62 5.81
C MET A 37 -16.21 8.88 5.42
N ARG A 38 -17.06 8.55 6.39
CA ARG A 38 -18.36 7.90 6.14
C ARG A 38 -19.29 8.75 5.28
N ARG A 39 -19.30 10.07 5.49
CA ARG A 39 -20.09 11.00 4.66
C ARG A 39 -19.55 11.12 3.26
N LEU A 40 -18.23 11.21 3.11
CA LEU A 40 -17.57 11.27 1.79
C LEU A 40 -17.79 10.00 0.98
N LYS A 41 -17.80 8.82 1.61
CA LYS A 41 -18.05 7.52 0.95
C LYS A 41 -19.50 7.27 0.53
N ARG A 42 -20.42 8.21 0.76
CA ARG A 42 -21.81 8.05 0.31
C ARG A 42 -21.90 8.06 -1.22
N PRO A 43 -22.77 7.21 -1.80
CA PRO A 43 -22.92 7.11 -3.26
C PRO A 43 -23.15 8.43 -3.99
N ASN A 44 -23.95 9.32 -3.39
CA ASN A 44 -24.26 10.63 -3.98
C ASN A 44 -23.08 11.62 -3.95
N THR A 45 -22.08 11.39 -3.08
CA THR A 45 -20.89 12.24 -2.97
C THR A 45 -19.79 11.80 -3.94
N LEU A 46 -19.69 10.50 -4.20
CA LEU A 46 -18.58 9.90 -4.97
C LEU A 46 -18.94 9.57 -6.42
N GLY A 47 -20.10 9.99 -6.94
CA GLY A 47 -20.59 9.57 -8.26
C GLY A 47 -19.56 9.64 -9.36
N GLU A 48 -18.90 10.78 -9.55
CA GLU A 48 -17.87 10.99 -10.57
C GLU A 48 -16.52 10.35 -10.21
N ALA A 49 -16.20 10.25 -8.91
CA ALA A 49 -14.93 9.68 -8.45
C ALA A 49 -14.87 8.14 -8.53
N ARG A 50 -15.99 7.44 -8.75
CA ARG A 50 -16.02 5.97 -8.82
C ARG A 50 -15.14 5.41 -9.92
N GLN A 51 -15.09 6.07 -11.07
CA GLN A 51 -14.20 5.64 -12.16
C GLN A 51 -12.73 5.73 -11.76
N ILE A 52 -12.37 6.79 -11.03
CA ILE A 52 -11.01 6.97 -10.50
C ILE A 52 -10.68 5.83 -9.51
N PHE A 53 -11.59 5.52 -8.58
CA PHE A 53 -11.38 4.44 -7.62
C PHE A 53 -11.25 3.07 -8.29
N SER A 54 -12.07 2.78 -9.29
CA SER A 54 -11.94 1.54 -10.08
C SER A 54 -10.60 1.47 -10.80
N SER A 55 -10.12 2.59 -11.34
CA SER A 55 -8.82 2.68 -12.01
C SER A 55 -7.66 2.49 -11.01
N LEU A 56 -7.75 3.03 -9.80
CA LEU A 56 -6.75 2.82 -8.74
C LEU A 56 -6.69 1.36 -8.30
N ALA A 57 -7.84 0.73 -8.06
CA ALA A 57 -7.91 -0.69 -7.72
C ALA A 57 -7.36 -1.57 -8.86
N LYS A 58 -7.76 -1.27 -10.11
CA LYS A 58 -7.24 -1.98 -11.27
C LYS A 58 -5.74 -1.82 -11.43
N HIS A 59 -5.20 -0.60 -11.28
CA HIS A 59 -3.76 -0.36 -11.33
C HIS A 59 -3.02 -1.24 -10.30
N LEU A 60 -3.54 -1.36 -9.10
CA LEU A 60 -2.94 -2.20 -8.07
C LEU A 60 -3.04 -3.70 -8.44
N ASP A 61 -4.19 -4.16 -8.98
CA ASP A 61 -4.37 -5.54 -9.44
C ASP A 61 -3.43 -5.89 -10.60
N ASP A 62 -3.23 -4.99 -11.56
CA ASP A 62 -2.31 -5.16 -12.69
C ASP A 62 -0.84 -5.36 -12.20
N HIS A 63 -0.52 -4.90 -10.99
CA HIS A 63 0.79 -5.08 -10.33
C HIS A 63 0.79 -6.16 -9.23
N GLY A 64 -0.13 -7.13 -9.33
CA GLY A 64 -0.20 -8.28 -8.42
C GLY A 64 -1.04 -8.06 -7.17
N GLY A 65 -1.84 -7.02 -7.12
CA GLY A 65 -2.80 -6.74 -6.05
C GLY A 65 -2.19 -6.24 -4.74
N VAL A 66 -0.87 -6.03 -4.69
CA VAL A 66 -0.15 -5.51 -3.51
C VAL A 66 0.98 -4.59 -3.95
N SER A 67 1.11 -3.43 -3.31
CA SER A 67 2.25 -2.53 -3.54
C SER A 67 2.67 -1.81 -2.26
N GLU A 68 3.95 -1.53 -2.13
CA GLU A 68 4.49 -0.61 -1.15
C GLU A 68 3.91 0.80 -1.42
N GLU A 69 3.60 1.53 -0.34
CA GLU A 69 2.86 2.80 -0.39
C GLU A 69 3.57 3.87 -1.23
N GLN A 70 4.86 4.08 -1.00
CA GLN A 70 5.60 5.12 -1.70
C GLN A 70 5.82 4.78 -3.18
N LYS A 71 6.09 3.50 -3.48
CA LYS A 71 6.20 3.01 -4.85
C LYS A 71 4.89 3.19 -5.60
N LEU A 72 3.76 2.83 -4.98
CA LEU A 72 2.43 3.02 -5.55
C LEU A 72 2.15 4.49 -5.84
N PHE A 73 2.42 5.39 -4.88
CA PHE A 73 2.15 6.80 -5.07
C PHE A 73 3.03 7.41 -6.17
N ASN A 74 4.31 7.01 -6.25
CA ASN A 74 5.22 7.44 -7.32
C ASN A 74 4.76 6.97 -8.72
N SER A 75 4.08 5.82 -8.83
CA SER A 75 3.53 5.33 -10.10
C SER A 75 2.25 6.05 -10.52
N LEU A 76 1.53 6.63 -9.57
CA LEU A 76 0.23 7.28 -9.81
C LEU A 76 0.33 8.78 -10.03
N ALA A 77 1.29 9.47 -9.40
CA ALA A 77 1.37 10.92 -9.45
C ALA A 77 2.75 11.49 -9.07
N ASP A 78 2.96 12.75 -9.41
CA ASP A 78 4.07 13.57 -8.90
C ASP A 78 4.04 13.66 -7.37
N GLY A 79 5.21 13.69 -6.72
CA GLY A 79 5.34 13.70 -5.26
C GLY A 79 4.54 14.78 -4.54
N ARG A 80 4.29 15.92 -5.19
CA ARG A 80 3.43 16.98 -4.63
C ARG A 80 1.98 16.56 -4.46
N LEU A 81 1.54 15.54 -5.19
CA LEU A 81 0.18 15.01 -5.16
C LEU A 81 0.04 13.75 -4.31
N HIS A 82 1.11 13.23 -3.70
CA HIS A 82 1.06 11.99 -2.90
C HIS A 82 0.02 12.05 -1.79
N ASN A 83 -0.13 13.18 -1.10
CA ASN A 83 -1.15 13.36 -0.08
C ASN A 83 -2.59 13.27 -0.63
N HIS A 84 -2.78 13.75 -1.87
CA HIS A 84 -4.07 13.64 -2.54
C HIS A 84 -4.34 12.19 -2.98
N VAL A 85 -3.31 11.50 -3.50
CA VAL A 85 -3.39 10.06 -3.81
C VAL A 85 -3.72 9.26 -2.56
N ASN A 86 -3.03 9.51 -1.43
CA ASN A 86 -3.31 8.87 -0.14
C ASN A 86 -4.77 9.07 0.28
N PHE A 87 -5.28 10.28 0.15
CA PHE A 87 -6.67 10.60 0.47
C PHE A 87 -7.66 9.87 -0.44
N LEU A 88 -7.42 9.85 -1.76
CA LEU A 88 -8.25 9.13 -2.72
C LEU A 88 -8.22 7.62 -2.48
N MET A 89 -7.04 7.03 -2.21
CA MET A 89 -6.90 5.62 -1.84
C MET A 89 -7.67 5.29 -0.56
N ALA A 90 -7.65 6.17 0.45
CA ALA A 90 -8.41 5.98 1.69
C ALA A 90 -9.94 6.05 1.48
N LEU A 91 -10.40 6.75 0.43
CA LEU A 91 -11.80 6.81 0.03
C LEU A 91 -12.23 5.65 -0.88
N ALA A 92 -11.30 5.09 -1.65
CA ALA A 92 -11.60 4.06 -2.63
C ALA A 92 -12.11 2.78 -1.96
N ASP A 93 -13.19 2.23 -2.53
CA ASP A 93 -13.64 0.88 -2.19
C ASP A 93 -12.78 -0.14 -2.97
N GLY A 94 -12.58 -1.33 -2.40
CA GLY A 94 -11.82 -2.41 -3.03
C GLY A 94 -10.31 -2.33 -2.83
N VAL A 95 -9.81 -1.34 -2.08
CA VAL A 95 -8.41 -1.28 -1.66
C VAL A 95 -8.31 -1.10 -0.13
N THR A 96 -7.27 -1.66 0.46
CA THR A 96 -7.06 -1.62 1.92
C THR A 96 -5.60 -1.29 2.21
N ARG A 97 -5.36 -0.43 3.19
CA ARG A 97 -4.02 -0.10 3.69
C ARG A 97 -3.64 -1.02 4.84
N SER A 98 -2.45 -1.59 4.77
CA SER A 98 -1.79 -2.25 5.90
C SER A 98 -0.70 -1.34 6.46
N GLY A 99 -0.68 -1.24 7.78
CA GLY A 99 0.34 -0.47 8.48
C GLY A 99 1.74 -1.08 8.32
N GLU A 100 2.74 -0.27 8.63
CA GLU A 100 4.13 -0.71 8.73
C GLU A 100 4.31 -1.61 9.96
N ASP A 101 5.19 -2.61 9.82
CA ASP A 101 5.59 -3.50 10.89
C ASP A 101 7.12 -3.79 10.80
N ASP A 102 7.63 -4.74 11.57
CA ASP A 102 9.07 -5.06 11.60
C ASP A 102 9.58 -5.65 10.28
N LYS A 103 8.72 -6.31 9.51
CA LYS A 103 9.08 -7.02 8.28
C LYS A 103 8.75 -6.23 7.03
N TYR A 104 7.69 -5.42 7.07
CA TYR A 104 7.09 -4.81 5.89
C TYR A 104 6.88 -3.31 6.06
N HIS A 105 7.02 -2.58 4.97
CA HIS A 105 6.64 -1.17 4.84
C HIS A 105 5.11 -0.99 4.83
N HIS A 106 4.63 0.25 4.93
CA HIS A 106 3.25 0.59 4.61
C HIS A 106 2.91 0.11 3.21
N ARG A 107 1.79 -0.60 3.07
CA ARG A 107 1.40 -1.22 1.80
C ARG A 107 -0.10 -1.17 1.57
N TRP A 108 -0.48 -1.11 0.32
CA TRP A 108 -1.87 -1.17 -0.13
C TRP A 108 -2.12 -2.49 -0.84
N TYR A 109 -3.32 -3.04 -0.70
CA TYR A 109 -3.72 -4.28 -1.36
C TYR A 109 -5.20 -4.26 -1.74
N THR A 110 -5.56 -5.00 -2.80
CA THR A 110 -6.94 -5.15 -3.25
C THR A 110 -7.67 -6.27 -2.52
N LYS A 111 -6.99 -7.40 -2.28
CA LYS A 111 -7.54 -8.57 -1.60
C LYS A 111 -6.58 -9.07 -0.53
N LYS A 112 -7.15 -9.56 0.58
CA LYS A 112 -6.37 -10.12 1.68
C LYS A 112 -5.52 -11.30 1.21
N GLU A 113 -6.07 -12.14 0.35
CA GLU A 113 -5.41 -13.31 -0.24
C GLU A 113 -4.20 -12.91 -1.08
N ALA A 114 -4.29 -11.83 -1.87
CA ALA A 114 -3.16 -11.31 -2.64
C ALA A 114 -2.02 -10.84 -1.72
N ARG A 115 -2.34 -10.13 -0.64
CA ARG A 115 -1.36 -9.72 0.37
C ARG A 115 -0.70 -10.93 1.02
N GLU A 116 -1.48 -11.91 1.49
CA GLU A 116 -0.97 -13.10 2.16
C GLU A 116 -0.08 -13.94 1.23
N ALA A 117 -0.45 -14.05 -0.04
CA ALA A 117 0.36 -14.74 -1.04
C ALA A 117 1.69 -14.01 -1.28
N ALA A 118 1.67 -12.69 -1.45
CA ALA A 118 2.89 -11.89 -1.60
C ALA A 118 3.83 -12.02 -0.40
N GLU A 119 3.28 -11.94 0.83
CA GLU A 119 4.03 -12.10 2.08
C GLU A 119 4.67 -13.50 2.16
N GLN A 120 3.94 -14.56 1.82
CA GLN A 120 4.47 -15.94 1.81
C GLN A 120 5.56 -16.14 0.74
N ILE A 121 5.40 -15.55 -0.45
CA ILE A 121 6.45 -15.60 -1.49
C ILE A 121 7.72 -14.94 -0.97
N ILE A 122 7.61 -13.77 -0.35
CA ILE A 122 8.74 -13.04 0.24
C ILE A 122 9.40 -13.86 1.37
N GLU A 123 8.63 -14.39 2.31
CA GLU A 123 9.17 -15.18 3.43
C GLU A 123 9.94 -16.42 2.94
N ARG A 124 9.37 -17.21 2.02
CA ARG A 124 10.07 -18.36 1.42
C ARG A 124 11.32 -17.94 0.64
N THR A 125 11.29 -16.74 0.04
CA THR A 125 12.46 -16.21 -0.67
C THR A 125 13.56 -15.83 0.31
N ILE A 126 13.22 -15.21 1.44
CA ILE A 126 14.17 -14.88 2.52
C ILE A 126 14.82 -16.14 3.06
N ASP A 127 14.05 -17.20 3.32
CA ASP A 127 14.58 -18.48 3.80
C ASP A 127 15.61 -19.06 2.83
N LYS A 128 15.31 -19.08 1.52
CA LYS A 128 16.27 -19.52 0.47
C LYS A 128 17.49 -18.61 0.34
N LEU A 129 17.34 -17.31 0.56
CA LEU A 129 18.45 -16.35 0.56
C LEU A 129 19.36 -16.55 1.78
N ALA A 130 18.81 -16.90 2.94
CA ALA A 130 19.58 -17.14 4.15
C ALA A 130 20.52 -18.35 4.01
N GLU A 131 20.19 -19.32 3.14
CA GLU A 131 21.07 -20.43 2.80
C GLU A 131 22.26 -20.00 1.92
N SER A 132 22.12 -18.88 1.19
CA SER A 132 23.16 -18.33 0.31
C SER A 132 24.03 -17.35 1.09
N LYS A 133 25.32 -17.64 1.22
CA LYS A 133 26.27 -16.75 1.90
C LYS A 133 26.76 -15.59 0.99
N LYS A 134 26.23 -15.45 -0.22
CA LYS A 134 26.68 -14.46 -1.23
C LYS A 134 25.48 -13.69 -1.77
N PRO A 135 25.68 -12.41 -2.13
CA PRO A 135 24.69 -11.66 -2.90
C PRO A 135 24.33 -12.42 -4.18
N ILE A 136 23.07 -12.33 -4.58
CA ILE A 136 22.57 -12.93 -5.83
C ILE A 136 22.14 -11.85 -6.80
N THR A 137 22.09 -12.16 -8.09
CA THR A 137 21.60 -11.22 -9.09
C THR A 137 20.06 -11.09 -9.02
N ARG A 138 19.53 -10.00 -9.57
CA ARG A 138 18.09 -9.76 -9.64
C ARG A 138 17.36 -10.87 -10.40
N GLU A 139 17.93 -11.34 -11.51
CA GLU A 139 17.36 -12.44 -12.33
C GLU A 139 17.23 -13.72 -11.50
N ARG A 140 18.25 -14.05 -10.72
CA ARG A 140 18.23 -15.22 -9.84
C ARG A 140 17.21 -15.06 -8.71
N LEU A 141 17.11 -13.86 -8.13
CA LEU A 141 16.10 -13.53 -7.12
C LEU A 141 14.69 -13.74 -7.68
N PHE A 142 14.40 -13.18 -8.86
CA PHE A 142 13.10 -13.33 -9.51
C PHE A 142 12.82 -14.78 -9.90
N GLY A 143 13.83 -15.56 -10.31
CA GLY A 143 13.69 -17.00 -10.52
C GLY A 143 13.20 -17.71 -9.25
N ILE A 144 13.83 -17.46 -8.10
CA ILE A 144 13.43 -18.01 -6.81
C ILE A 144 11.99 -17.61 -6.45
N MET A 145 11.64 -16.34 -6.64
CA MET A 145 10.30 -15.83 -6.36
C MET A 145 9.24 -16.47 -7.27
N LYS A 146 9.52 -16.62 -8.57
CA LYS A 146 8.64 -17.30 -9.53
C LYS A 146 8.40 -18.77 -9.14
N ASP A 147 9.44 -19.49 -8.73
CA ASP A 147 9.31 -20.88 -8.29
C ASP A 147 8.49 -20.99 -7.00
N ASN A 148 8.70 -20.08 -6.05
CA ASN A 148 7.91 -20.01 -4.82
C ASN A 148 6.43 -19.70 -5.12
N ALA A 149 6.17 -18.77 -6.05
CA ALA A 149 4.81 -18.42 -6.47
C ALA A 149 4.10 -19.61 -7.15
N ARG A 150 4.76 -20.30 -8.07
CA ARG A 150 4.20 -21.51 -8.71
C ARG A 150 3.84 -22.59 -7.69
N SER A 151 4.69 -22.77 -6.69
CA SER A 151 4.43 -23.75 -5.62
C SER A 151 3.23 -23.37 -4.73
N LEU A 152 2.95 -22.06 -4.57
CA LEU A 152 1.88 -21.56 -3.71
C LEU A 152 0.55 -21.42 -4.43
N MET A 153 0.57 -20.89 -5.65
CA MET A 153 -0.61 -20.43 -6.38
C MET A 153 -0.87 -21.20 -7.68
N GLY A 154 0.05 -22.08 -8.10
CA GLY A 154 -0.02 -22.79 -9.36
C GLY A 154 0.34 -21.94 -10.58
N ASP A 155 0.61 -20.64 -10.41
CA ASP A 155 0.94 -19.68 -11.46
C ASP A 155 2.14 -18.81 -11.06
N SER A 156 2.67 -18.05 -12.01
CA SER A 156 3.82 -17.17 -11.82
C SER A 156 3.41 -15.72 -12.07
N PRO A 157 3.51 -14.85 -11.08
CA PRO A 157 3.28 -13.41 -11.26
C PRO A 157 4.23 -12.80 -12.29
N SER A 158 3.81 -11.69 -12.89
CA SER A 158 4.66 -10.89 -13.77
C SER A 158 5.89 -10.33 -13.00
N GLU A 159 6.90 -9.88 -13.72
CA GLU A 159 8.07 -9.26 -13.08
C GLU A 159 7.71 -7.97 -12.36
N ASP A 160 6.77 -7.21 -12.88
CA ASP A 160 6.25 -6.00 -12.23
C ASP A 160 5.54 -6.33 -10.90
N SER A 161 4.78 -7.43 -10.87
CA SER A 161 4.16 -7.92 -9.63
C SER A 161 5.21 -8.36 -8.61
N LEU A 162 6.21 -9.12 -9.04
CA LEU A 162 7.32 -9.55 -8.16
C LEU A 162 8.11 -8.37 -7.61
N ASP A 163 8.33 -7.34 -8.43
CA ASP A 163 8.99 -6.10 -8.02
C ASP A 163 8.13 -5.30 -7.02
N SER A 164 6.81 -5.33 -7.19
CA SER A 164 5.87 -4.75 -6.23
C SER A 164 5.89 -5.49 -4.89
N TYR A 165 5.91 -6.82 -4.90
CA TYR A 165 6.02 -7.62 -3.68
C TYR A 165 7.35 -7.36 -2.97
N LEU A 166 8.46 -7.36 -3.72
CA LEU A 166 9.79 -7.13 -3.18
C LEU A 166 9.92 -5.78 -2.49
N ALA A 167 9.33 -4.73 -3.07
CA ALA A 167 9.33 -3.39 -2.49
C ALA A 167 8.60 -3.31 -1.14
N THR A 168 7.66 -4.23 -0.85
CA THR A 168 6.99 -4.23 0.46
C THR A 168 7.89 -4.68 1.60
N SER A 169 8.96 -5.44 1.32
CA SER A 169 9.81 -6.06 2.34
C SER A 169 10.93 -5.14 2.80
N LYS A 170 11.12 -5.04 4.11
CA LYS A 170 12.28 -4.38 4.75
C LYS A 170 13.51 -5.28 4.85
N LEU A 171 13.32 -6.58 4.67
CA LEU A 171 14.35 -7.59 4.94
C LEU A 171 15.22 -7.90 3.73
N ILE A 172 14.75 -7.62 2.52
CA ILE A 172 15.50 -7.83 1.28
C ILE A 172 16.03 -6.48 0.81
N LYS A 173 17.34 -6.28 0.92
CA LYS A 173 18.00 -5.05 0.45
C LYS A 173 18.43 -5.20 -0.99
N GLN A 174 18.08 -4.22 -1.80
CA GLN A 174 18.59 -4.05 -3.16
C GLN A 174 19.78 -3.08 -3.10
N ASN A 175 20.92 -3.50 -3.64
CA ASN A 175 22.12 -2.65 -3.77
C ASN A 175 22.22 -2.10 -5.17
#